data_beb72e6f038c230e133b6da9ca9f82db
#
_entry.id   beb72e6f038c230e133b6da9ca9f82db
#
_cell.length_a   1.000
_cell.length_b   1.000
_cell.length_c   1.000
_cell.angle_alpha   90.00
_cell.angle_beta   90.00
_cell.angle_gamma   90.00
#
_symmetry.space_group_name_H-M   'P 1'
#
loop_
_entity.id
_entity.type
_entity.pdbx_description
1 polymer ?
#
loop_
_entity_poly.entity_id
_entity_poly.type
_entity_poly.pdbx_seq_one_letter_code
_entity_poly.pdbx_strand_id
1 'polypeptide(L)'
;CIRDSLMRAFAGESQARNRYTMAEEKARQQKLYVLADLFKFTADQEKVHAKIFYEHLKELSGESVFVDGGYPVDISEDMCTLLGMADHNERQESDDVYPAFAEVARQEGYGKIAQDFTNIAKIENVHGKRFAAFGKLMKEGKLFSSSQSETWVCLNCGYIVEGTQAPERCPVCGEAQGYYIRLSMASWGSNCNCDK
;
A
#
# COMPACT_ATOMS: atom_id res chain seq x y z
N CYS A 1 26.48 4.14 7.00
CA CYS A 1 26.84 4.69 5.68
C CYS A 1 25.74 4.42 4.68
N ILE A 2 25.80 5.10 3.52
CA ILE A 2 24.72 5.00 2.51
C ILE A 2 24.50 3.57 2.00
N ARG A 3 25.55 2.79 1.84
CA ARG A 3 25.47 1.37 1.48
C ARG A 3 24.56 0.59 2.44
N ASP A 4 24.75 0.81 3.74
CA ASP A 4 23.98 0.10 4.77
C ASP A 4 22.52 0.60 4.81
N SER A 5 22.30 1.90 4.59
CA SER A 5 20.96 2.48 4.46
C SER A 5 20.20 1.90 3.26
N LEU A 6 20.86 1.77 2.11
CA LEU A 6 20.27 1.17 0.91
C LEU A 6 19.92 -0.31 1.11
N MET A 7 20.79 -1.08 1.76
CA MET A 7 20.52 -2.49 2.04
C MET A 7 19.40 -2.67 3.07
N ARG A 8 19.35 -1.83 4.12
CA ARG A 8 18.23 -1.82 5.08
C ARG A 8 16.92 -1.46 4.40
N ALA A 9 16.91 -0.44 3.53
CA ALA A 9 15.74 -0.07 2.76
C ALA A 9 15.29 -1.20 1.83
N PHE A 10 16.20 -1.78 1.04
CA PHE A 10 15.89 -2.95 0.20
C PHE A 10 15.28 -4.11 1.00
N ALA A 11 15.82 -4.42 2.17
CA ALA A 11 15.28 -5.45 3.06
C ALA A 11 13.90 -5.05 3.61
N GLY A 12 13.71 -3.78 3.98
CA GLY A 12 12.44 -3.21 4.44
C GLY A 12 11.33 -3.38 3.40
N GLU A 13 11.56 -2.88 2.19
CA GLU A 13 10.61 -2.99 1.09
C GLU A 13 10.32 -4.45 0.71
N SER A 14 11.35 -5.29 0.70
CA SER A 14 11.20 -6.71 0.34
C SER A 14 10.30 -7.45 1.34
N GLN A 15 10.45 -7.19 2.65
CA GLN A 15 9.58 -7.79 3.65
C GLN A 15 8.19 -7.14 3.68
N ALA A 16 8.06 -5.81 3.45
CA ALA A 16 6.79 -5.13 3.34
C ALA A 16 5.94 -5.71 2.20
N ARG A 17 6.55 -5.89 1.02
CA ARG A 17 5.93 -6.59 -0.10
C ARG A 17 5.39 -7.96 0.31
N ASN A 18 6.18 -8.78 1.01
CA ASN A 18 5.74 -10.11 1.43
C ASN A 18 4.62 -10.04 2.47
N ARG A 19 4.70 -9.14 3.45
CA ARG A 19 3.64 -8.92 4.45
C ARG A 19 2.32 -8.54 3.78
N TYR A 20 2.35 -7.63 2.81
CA TYR A 20 1.16 -7.22 2.07
C TYR A 20 0.62 -8.32 1.16
N THR A 21 1.47 -9.17 0.58
CA THR A 21 1.01 -10.36 -0.15
C THR A 21 0.28 -11.34 0.78
N MET A 22 0.77 -11.57 1.99
CA MET A 22 0.09 -12.41 2.99
C MET A 22 -1.23 -11.78 3.45
N ALA A 23 -1.28 -10.45 3.62
CA ALA A 23 -2.51 -9.73 3.94
C ALA A 23 -3.54 -9.78 2.80
N GLU A 24 -3.10 -9.71 1.54
CA GLU A 24 -3.94 -9.95 0.36
C GLU A 24 -4.62 -11.31 0.43
N GLU A 25 -3.84 -12.38 0.66
CA GLU A 25 -4.37 -13.75 0.77
C GLU A 25 -5.41 -13.87 1.88
N LYS A 26 -5.14 -13.25 3.05
CA LYS A 26 -6.06 -13.19 4.17
C LYS A 26 -7.36 -12.46 3.81
N ALA A 27 -7.28 -11.33 3.14
CA ALA A 27 -8.44 -10.56 2.69
C ALA A 27 -9.29 -11.36 1.69
N ARG A 28 -8.67 -12.11 0.77
CA ARG A 28 -9.38 -13.01 -0.17
C ARG A 28 -10.11 -14.14 0.55
N GLN A 29 -9.48 -14.76 1.55
CA GLN A 29 -10.11 -15.79 2.38
C GLN A 29 -11.37 -15.27 3.09
N GLN A 30 -11.36 -14.00 3.52
CA GLN A 30 -12.51 -13.34 4.14
C GLN A 30 -13.48 -12.71 3.12
N LYS A 31 -13.26 -12.91 1.83
CA LYS A 31 -14.06 -12.35 0.72
C LYS A 31 -14.12 -10.81 0.71
N LEU A 32 -13.08 -10.17 1.21
CA LEU A 32 -12.87 -8.72 1.20
C LEU A 32 -11.97 -8.35 0.01
N TYR A 33 -12.44 -8.60 -1.20
CA TYR A 33 -11.65 -8.50 -2.42
C TYR A 33 -11.12 -7.08 -2.67
N VAL A 34 -11.87 -6.05 -2.30
CA VAL A 34 -11.41 -4.65 -2.36
C VAL A 34 -10.17 -4.41 -1.49
N LEU A 35 -10.08 -5.05 -0.31
CA LEU A 35 -8.90 -4.97 0.55
C LEU A 35 -7.76 -5.84 0.00
N ALA A 36 -8.09 -6.99 -0.59
CA ALA A 36 -7.09 -7.80 -1.26
C ALA A 36 -6.42 -7.03 -2.40
N ASP A 37 -7.19 -6.32 -3.22
CA ASP A 37 -6.65 -5.52 -4.31
C ASP A 37 -5.86 -4.30 -3.80
N LEU A 38 -6.28 -3.70 -2.68
CA LEU A 38 -5.50 -2.65 -1.99
C LEU A 38 -4.11 -3.16 -1.57
N PHE A 39 -4.04 -4.28 -0.86
CA PHE A 39 -2.77 -4.86 -0.41
C PHE A 39 -1.90 -5.31 -1.58
N LYS A 40 -2.50 -5.96 -2.59
CA LYS A 40 -1.79 -6.36 -3.81
C LYS A 40 -1.18 -5.16 -4.53
N PHE A 41 -1.97 -4.10 -4.73
CA PHE A 41 -1.52 -2.89 -5.41
C PHE A 41 -0.33 -2.25 -4.69
N THR A 42 -0.39 -2.16 -3.34
CA THR A 42 0.72 -1.63 -2.54
C THR A 42 1.93 -2.58 -2.60
N ALA A 43 1.75 -3.90 -2.43
CA ALA A 43 2.84 -4.88 -2.54
C ALA A 43 3.59 -4.81 -3.87
N ASP A 44 2.89 -4.56 -4.98
CA ASP A 44 3.52 -4.39 -6.29
C ASP A 44 4.35 -3.09 -6.36
N GLN A 45 3.96 -2.03 -5.63
CA GLN A 45 4.73 -0.78 -5.51
C GLN A 45 5.96 -0.95 -4.63
N GLU A 46 5.86 -1.65 -3.48
CA GLU A 46 7.03 -1.95 -2.62
C GLU A 46 8.10 -2.75 -3.37
N LYS A 47 7.69 -3.64 -4.28
CA LYS A 47 8.65 -4.32 -5.16
C LYS A 47 9.44 -3.34 -6.05
N VAL A 48 8.81 -2.27 -6.50
CA VAL A 48 9.47 -1.23 -7.33
C VAL A 48 10.42 -0.41 -6.46
N HIS A 49 10.03 -0.03 -5.25
CA HIS A 49 10.90 0.68 -4.30
C HIS A 49 12.12 -0.16 -3.93
N ALA A 50 11.90 -1.44 -3.59
CA ALA A 50 12.99 -2.39 -3.35
C ALA A 50 13.99 -2.42 -4.51
N LYS A 51 13.49 -2.51 -5.76
CA LYS A 51 14.33 -2.51 -6.96
C LYS A 51 15.15 -1.23 -7.08
N ILE A 52 14.57 -0.05 -6.82
CA ILE A 52 15.27 1.24 -6.88
C ILE A 52 16.46 1.24 -5.92
N PHE A 53 16.26 0.85 -4.65
CA PHE A 53 17.32 0.79 -3.66
C PHE A 53 18.38 -0.26 -4.02
N TYR A 54 17.98 -1.40 -4.54
CA TYR A 54 18.89 -2.48 -4.94
C TYR A 54 19.75 -2.09 -6.14
N GLU A 55 19.22 -1.36 -7.11
CA GLU A 55 19.96 -0.87 -8.28
C GLU A 55 21.08 0.13 -7.91
N HIS A 56 20.92 0.87 -6.81
CA HIS A 56 21.99 1.72 -6.28
C HIS A 56 23.17 0.93 -5.70
N LEU A 57 22.98 -0.34 -5.41
CA LEU A 57 24.03 -1.25 -4.90
C LEU A 57 24.76 -2.03 -6.01
N LYS A 58 24.49 -1.74 -7.28
CA LYS A 58 25.01 -2.50 -8.44
C LYS A 58 26.53 -2.65 -8.47
N GLU A 59 27.28 -1.67 -7.98
CA GLU A 59 28.75 -1.70 -7.91
C GLU A 59 29.27 -2.80 -6.97
N LEU A 60 28.42 -3.29 -6.05
CA LEU A 60 28.71 -4.38 -5.12
C LEU A 60 28.21 -5.74 -5.63
N SER A 61 27.96 -5.86 -6.92
CA SER A 61 27.45 -7.10 -7.51
C SER A 61 28.39 -8.26 -7.25
N GLY A 62 27.88 -9.34 -6.66
CA GLY A 62 28.66 -10.52 -6.25
C GLY A 62 29.17 -10.46 -4.80
N GLU A 63 29.04 -9.34 -4.12
CA GLU A 63 29.41 -9.19 -2.72
C GLU A 63 28.21 -9.37 -1.76
N SER A 64 28.50 -9.59 -0.48
CA SER A 64 27.48 -9.61 0.58
C SER A 64 27.60 -8.36 1.44
N VAL A 65 26.50 -7.65 1.62
CA VAL A 65 26.40 -6.50 2.53
C VAL A 65 25.71 -6.94 3.83
N PHE A 66 26.45 -6.95 4.92
CA PHE A 66 25.91 -7.27 6.24
C PHE A 66 25.36 -6.03 6.90
N VAL A 67 24.08 -6.07 7.26
CA VAL A 67 23.37 -5.01 7.98
C VAL A 67 22.49 -5.63 9.08
N ASP A 68 22.35 -4.93 10.18
CA ASP A 68 21.34 -5.17 11.19
C ASP A 68 20.11 -4.29 10.91
N GLY A 69 18.93 -4.70 11.37
CA GLY A 69 17.70 -3.94 11.24
C GLY A 69 16.57 -4.56 12.03
N GLY A 70 15.66 -3.69 12.52
CA GLY A 70 14.37 -4.10 13.09
C GLY A 70 13.31 -4.00 11.99
N TYR A 71 12.56 -5.10 11.79
CA TYR A 71 11.45 -5.15 10.85
C TYR A 71 10.19 -5.63 11.55
N PRO A 72 9.01 -5.09 11.20
CA PRO A 72 7.77 -5.44 11.88
C PRO A 72 7.34 -6.88 11.62
N VAL A 73 6.68 -7.47 12.64
CA VAL A 73 6.01 -8.77 12.56
C VAL A 73 4.51 -8.54 12.70
N ASP A 74 3.83 -8.42 11.56
CA ASP A 74 2.41 -8.07 11.47
C ASP A 74 1.59 -9.32 11.14
N ILE A 75 1.16 -10.05 12.17
CA ILE A 75 0.34 -11.25 12.05
C ILE A 75 -0.99 -11.01 12.77
N SER A 76 -2.10 -11.06 12.04
CA SER A 76 -3.44 -10.97 12.62
C SER A 76 -4.47 -11.67 11.72
N GLU A 77 -5.53 -12.19 12.32
CA GLU A 77 -6.73 -12.65 11.61
C GLU A 77 -7.71 -11.48 11.33
N ASP A 78 -7.56 -10.38 12.06
CA ASP A 78 -8.41 -9.19 11.91
C ASP A 78 -7.85 -8.22 10.89
N MET A 79 -8.62 -7.95 9.82
CA MET A 79 -8.22 -7.04 8.75
C MET A 79 -8.10 -5.59 9.22
N CYS A 80 -8.90 -5.16 10.22
CA CYS A 80 -8.76 -3.83 10.81
C CYS A 80 -7.38 -3.64 11.44
N THR A 81 -6.92 -4.65 12.16
CA THR A 81 -5.59 -4.69 12.79
C THR A 81 -4.49 -4.64 11.74
N LEU A 82 -4.58 -5.47 10.67
CA LEU A 82 -3.60 -5.48 9.58
C LEU A 82 -3.50 -4.12 8.86
N LEU A 83 -4.65 -3.48 8.59
CA LEU A 83 -4.67 -2.15 7.99
C LEU A 83 -4.04 -1.08 8.91
N GLY A 84 -4.28 -1.17 10.22
CA GLY A 84 -3.67 -0.28 11.22
C GLY A 84 -2.16 -0.46 11.35
N MET A 85 -1.68 -1.69 11.32
CA MET A 85 -0.25 -2.02 11.31
C MET A 85 0.42 -1.52 10.03
N ALA A 86 -0.22 -1.70 8.87
CA ALA A 86 0.27 -1.17 7.60
C ALA A 86 0.38 0.36 7.63
N ASP A 87 -0.68 1.10 8.03
CA ASP A 87 -0.62 2.55 8.18
C ASP A 87 0.51 3.01 9.11
N HIS A 88 0.71 2.33 10.24
CA HIS A 88 1.79 2.64 11.18
C HIS A 88 3.18 2.53 10.54
N ASN A 89 3.43 1.41 9.86
CA ASN A 89 4.74 1.15 9.25
C ASN A 89 5.05 2.13 8.11
N GLU A 90 4.08 2.40 7.24
CA GLU A 90 4.24 3.37 6.17
C GLU A 90 4.56 4.78 6.71
N ARG A 91 3.89 5.19 7.80
CA ARG A 91 4.21 6.47 8.45
C ARG A 91 5.59 6.48 9.06
N GLN A 92 6.04 5.39 9.66
CA GLN A 92 7.38 5.30 10.20
C GLN A 92 8.43 5.42 9.09
N GLU A 93 8.21 4.80 7.94
CA GLU A 93 9.09 4.94 6.78
C GLU A 93 9.06 6.36 6.20
N SER A 94 7.88 6.98 6.09
CA SER A 94 7.73 8.33 5.54
C SER A 94 8.30 9.43 6.44
N ASP A 95 8.12 9.31 7.75
CA ASP A 95 8.37 10.40 8.70
C ASP A 95 9.76 10.30 9.36
N ASP A 96 10.29 9.08 9.54
CA ASP A 96 11.51 8.83 10.28
C ASP A 96 12.61 8.16 9.43
N VAL A 97 12.33 6.98 8.85
CA VAL A 97 13.37 6.11 8.28
C VAL A 97 13.98 6.70 7.02
N TYR A 98 13.16 7.00 6.01
CA TYR A 98 13.66 7.49 4.73
C TYR A 98 14.17 8.93 4.79
N PRO A 99 13.60 9.86 5.57
CA PRO A 99 14.24 11.15 5.83
C PRO A 99 15.65 11.03 6.43
N ALA A 100 15.84 10.11 7.41
CA ALA A 100 17.16 9.88 8.00
C ALA A 100 18.16 9.31 6.97
N PHE A 101 17.72 8.34 6.13
CA PHE A 101 18.58 7.78 5.08
C PHE A 101 18.90 8.81 3.98
N ALA A 102 17.94 9.68 3.63
CA ALA A 102 18.17 10.78 2.71
C ALA A 102 19.23 11.76 3.22
N GLU A 103 19.24 12.03 4.52
CA GLU A 103 20.25 12.91 5.14
C GLU A 103 21.65 12.27 5.10
N VAL A 104 21.77 10.98 5.42
CA VAL A 104 23.04 10.23 5.26
C VAL A 104 23.54 10.31 3.81
N ALA A 105 22.65 10.14 2.84
CA ALA A 105 23.00 10.23 1.42
C ALA A 105 23.52 11.61 1.04
N ARG A 106 22.92 12.70 1.54
CA ARG A 106 23.37 14.09 1.31
C ARG A 106 24.76 14.32 1.89
N GLN A 107 24.97 13.91 3.14
CA GLN A 107 26.25 14.08 3.83
C GLN A 107 27.39 13.33 3.15
N GLU A 108 27.11 12.19 2.56
CA GLU A 108 28.10 11.40 1.81
C GLU A 108 28.20 11.79 0.32
N GLY A 109 27.46 12.81 -0.15
CA GLY A 109 27.55 13.35 -1.51
C GLY A 109 26.72 12.62 -2.57
N TYR A 110 25.82 11.73 -2.15
CA TYR A 110 24.94 10.93 -3.06
C TYR A 110 23.59 11.62 -3.30
N GLY A 111 23.60 12.77 -3.97
CA GLY A 111 22.42 13.60 -4.20
C GLY A 111 21.23 12.86 -4.88
N LYS A 112 21.49 11.99 -5.86
CA LYS A 112 20.45 11.20 -6.52
C LYS A 112 19.79 10.21 -5.55
N ILE A 113 20.57 9.53 -4.73
CA ILE A 113 20.05 8.57 -3.74
C ILE A 113 19.22 9.32 -2.68
N ALA A 114 19.71 10.49 -2.21
CA ALA A 114 18.94 11.32 -1.29
C ALA A 114 17.59 11.76 -1.85
N GLN A 115 17.54 12.06 -3.15
CA GLN A 115 16.31 12.43 -3.82
C GLN A 115 15.35 11.23 -3.92
N ASP A 116 15.85 10.03 -4.20
CA ASP A 116 15.02 8.82 -4.28
C ASP A 116 14.41 8.47 -2.91
N PHE A 117 15.17 8.49 -1.82
CA PHE A 117 14.64 8.36 -0.47
C PHE A 117 13.57 9.40 -0.16
N THR A 118 13.83 10.67 -0.51
CA THR A 118 12.87 11.77 -0.28
C THR A 118 11.56 11.57 -1.06
N ASN A 119 11.64 11.06 -2.28
CA ASN A 119 10.46 10.84 -3.12
C ASN A 119 9.68 9.62 -2.66
N ILE A 120 10.36 8.53 -2.33
CA ILE A 120 9.72 7.31 -1.82
C ILE A 120 9.04 7.61 -0.47
N ALA A 121 9.67 8.33 0.45
CA ALA A 121 9.03 8.78 1.70
C ALA A 121 7.66 9.45 1.48
N LYS A 122 7.51 10.25 0.42
CA LYS A 122 6.22 10.86 0.06
C LYS A 122 5.20 9.83 -0.43
N ILE A 123 5.66 8.77 -1.10
CA ILE A 123 4.80 7.69 -1.56
C ILE A 123 4.31 6.88 -0.36
N GLU A 124 5.19 6.55 0.61
CA GLU A 124 4.79 5.83 1.83
C GLU A 124 3.76 6.62 2.65
N ASN A 125 3.87 7.96 2.69
CA ASN A 125 2.81 8.80 3.27
C ASN A 125 1.45 8.61 2.57
N VAL A 126 1.44 8.42 1.25
CA VAL A 126 0.20 8.14 0.48
C VAL A 126 -0.31 6.73 0.78
N HIS A 127 0.59 5.74 0.86
CA HIS A 127 0.24 4.37 1.24
C HIS A 127 -0.41 4.35 2.63
N GLY A 128 0.22 4.96 3.65
CA GLY A 128 -0.31 5.04 5.00
C GLY A 128 -1.70 5.70 5.05
N LYS A 129 -1.88 6.85 4.39
CA LYS A 129 -3.19 7.50 4.30
C LYS A 129 -4.26 6.60 3.67
N ARG A 130 -3.89 5.81 2.68
CA ARG A 130 -4.80 4.87 2.02
C ARG A 130 -5.19 3.74 2.97
N PHE A 131 -4.24 3.11 3.66
CA PHE A 131 -4.51 2.10 4.67
C PHE A 131 -5.37 2.65 5.82
N ALA A 132 -5.07 3.85 6.32
CA ALA A 132 -5.86 4.53 7.35
C ALA A 132 -7.31 4.76 6.92
N ALA A 133 -7.54 5.18 5.67
CA ALA A 133 -8.88 5.43 5.15
C ALA A 133 -9.72 4.13 5.12
N PHE A 134 -9.16 3.04 4.62
CA PHE A 134 -9.84 1.74 4.62
C PHE A 134 -10.01 1.18 6.03
N GLY A 135 -9.00 1.31 6.90
CA GLY A 135 -9.07 0.91 8.30
C GLY A 135 -10.19 1.63 9.05
N LYS A 136 -10.36 2.93 8.82
CA LYS A 136 -11.48 3.71 9.38
C LYS A 136 -12.84 3.17 8.90
N LEU A 137 -13.00 2.93 7.60
CA LEU A 137 -14.25 2.39 7.06
C LEU A 137 -14.58 1.00 7.62
N MET A 138 -13.57 0.14 7.77
CA MET A 138 -13.73 -1.18 8.39
C MET A 138 -14.17 -1.04 9.84
N LYS A 139 -13.49 -0.23 10.65
CA LYS A 139 -13.78 0.00 12.07
C LYS A 139 -15.17 0.55 12.29
N GLU A 140 -15.66 1.41 11.39
CA GLU A 140 -16.99 2.00 11.46
C GLU A 140 -18.09 1.11 10.85
N GLY A 141 -17.76 -0.08 10.31
CA GLY A 141 -18.71 -0.94 9.59
C GLY A 141 -19.24 -0.31 8.29
N LYS A 142 -18.47 0.61 7.71
CA LYS A 142 -18.88 1.42 6.56
C LYS A 142 -18.12 1.07 5.27
N LEU A 143 -17.42 -0.06 5.21
CA LEU A 143 -16.69 -0.42 3.99
C LEU A 143 -17.63 -0.48 2.78
N PHE A 144 -18.83 -1.05 2.95
CA PHE A 144 -19.82 -1.24 1.90
C PHE A 144 -21.12 -0.44 2.13
N SER A 145 -21.13 0.51 3.07
CA SER A 145 -22.28 1.36 3.36
C SER A 145 -21.89 2.81 3.60
N SER A 146 -22.83 3.73 3.42
CA SER A 146 -22.66 5.16 3.67
C SER A 146 -23.95 5.77 4.21
N SER A 147 -23.85 6.88 4.93
CA SER A 147 -25.00 7.67 5.36
C SER A 147 -25.61 8.51 4.23
N GLN A 148 -24.89 8.65 3.12
CA GLN A 148 -25.36 9.38 1.93
C GLN A 148 -25.24 8.46 0.72
N SER A 149 -25.93 8.81 -0.38
CA SER A 149 -25.77 8.09 -1.65
C SER A 149 -24.34 8.23 -2.16
N GLU A 150 -23.72 7.10 -2.48
CA GLU A 150 -22.40 6.97 -3.05
C GLU A 150 -22.48 6.28 -4.40
N THR A 151 -21.50 6.52 -5.24
CA THR A 151 -21.31 5.73 -6.46
C THR A 151 -20.39 4.56 -6.16
N TRP A 152 -20.89 3.35 -6.35
CA TRP A 152 -20.18 2.10 -6.14
C TRP A 152 -19.78 1.48 -7.47
N VAL A 153 -18.58 0.95 -7.57
CA VAL A 153 -18.11 0.20 -8.75
C VAL A 153 -17.69 -1.20 -8.35
N CYS A 154 -18.15 -2.19 -9.11
CA CYS A 154 -17.71 -3.56 -8.99
C CYS A 154 -16.34 -3.74 -9.64
N LEU A 155 -15.31 -4.05 -8.87
CA LEU A 155 -13.93 -4.22 -9.37
C LEU A 155 -13.77 -5.42 -10.30
N ASN A 156 -14.70 -6.39 -10.24
CA ASN A 156 -14.64 -7.55 -11.11
C ASN A 156 -15.14 -7.28 -12.55
N CYS A 157 -16.21 -6.47 -12.72
CA CYS A 157 -16.82 -6.28 -14.05
C CYS A 157 -17.04 -4.82 -14.45
N GLY A 158 -16.73 -3.86 -13.59
CA GLY A 158 -16.90 -2.42 -13.87
C GLY A 158 -18.34 -1.92 -13.71
N TYR A 159 -19.31 -2.73 -13.29
CA TYR A 159 -20.68 -2.27 -13.08
C TYR A 159 -20.74 -1.17 -12.02
N ILE A 160 -21.41 -0.07 -12.36
CA ILE A 160 -21.56 1.11 -11.50
C ILE A 160 -23.01 1.22 -11.06
N VAL A 161 -23.21 1.59 -9.78
CA VAL A 161 -24.53 1.78 -9.17
C VAL A 161 -24.46 2.84 -8.08
N GLU A 162 -25.52 3.62 -7.94
CA GLU A 162 -25.66 4.62 -6.87
C GLU A 162 -26.55 4.07 -5.73
N GLY A 163 -26.20 4.43 -4.50
CA GLY A 163 -26.97 4.06 -3.33
C GLY A 163 -26.20 4.24 -2.02
N THR A 164 -26.89 4.10 -0.90
CA THR A 164 -26.28 4.16 0.44
C THR A 164 -25.58 2.86 0.83
N GLN A 165 -25.74 1.80 0.03
CA GLN A 165 -25.10 0.50 0.27
C GLN A 165 -24.70 -0.13 -1.05
N ALA A 166 -23.50 -0.72 -1.10
CA ALA A 166 -23.07 -1.55 -2.19
C ALA A 166 -23.95 -2.84 -2.28
N PRO A 167 -24.33 -3.31 -3.46
CA PRO A 167 -25.11 -4.52 -3.61
C PRO A 167 -24.48 -5.74 -2.95
N GLU A 168 -25.25 -6.60 -2.31
CA GLU A 168 -24.76 -7.87 -1.75
C GLU A 168 -24.19 -8.79 -2.83
N ARG A 169 -24.79 -8.74 -4.03
CA ARG A 169 -24.31 -9.39 -5.23
C ARG A 169 -24.40 -8.45 -6.43
N CYS A 170 -23.37 -8.47 -7.25
CA CYS A 170 -23.36 -7.70 -8.49
C CYS A 170 -24.44 -8.25 -9.46
N PRO A 171 -25.38 -7.41 -9.96
CA PRO A 171 -26.44 -7.88 -10.86
C PRO A 171 -25.93 -8.26 -12.25
N VAL A 172 -24.69 -7.88 -12.60
CA VAL A 172 -24.08 -8.18 -13.90
C VAL A 172 -23.24 -9.45 -13.85
N CYS A 173 -22.31 -9.58 -12.90
CA CYS A 173 -21.40 -10.71 -12.86
C CYS A 173 -21.67 -11.72 -11.74
N GLY A 174 -22.63 -11.45 -10.84
CA GLY A 174 -22.99 -12.34 -9.73
C GLY A 174 -22.01 -12.36 -8.55
N GLU A 175 -20.90 -11.62 -8.62
CA GLU A 175 -19.90 -11.59 -7.57
C GLU A 175 -20.39 -10.93 -6.29
N ALA A 176 -19.76 -11.29 -5.17
CA ALA A 176 -20.15 -10.83 -3.85
C ALA A 176 -19.81 -9.34 -3.61
N GLN A 177 -20.47 -8.74 -2.63
CA GLN A 177 -20.29 -7.35 -2.19
C GLN A 177 -18.81 -6.96 -1.96
N GLY A 178 -17.97 -7.90 -1.55
CA GLY A 178 -16.55 -7.67 -1.31
C GLY A 178 -15.76 -7.14 -2.52
N TYR A 179 -16.31 -7.22 -3.71
CA TYR A 179 -15.73 -6.61 -4.92
C TYR A 179 -16.09 -5.14 -5.14
N TYR A 180 -16.96 -4.56 -4.31
CA TYR A 180 -17.35 -3.18 -4.50
C TYR A 180 -16.42 -2.20 -3.77
N ILE A 181 -16.17 -1.08 -4.42
CA ILE A 181 -15.47 0.07 -3.87
C ILE A 181 -16.27 1.35 -4.19
N ARG A 182 -16.17 2.38 -3.35
CA ARG A 182 -16.62 3.71 -3.75
C ARG A 182 -15.81 4.19 -4.95
N LEU A 183 -16.46 4.69 -5.97
CA LEU A 183 -15.81 5.17 -7.18
C LEU A 183 -14.74 6.24 -6.87
N SER A 184 -15.00 7.10 -5.88
CA SER A 184 -14.06 8.12 -5.41
C SER A 184 -12.77 7.57 -4.79
N MET A 185 -12.77 6.30 -4.37
CA MET A 185 -11.61 5.61 -3.78
C MET A 185 -10.94 4.63 -4.73
N ALA A 186 -11.54 4.37 -5.89
CA ALA A 186 -10.95 3.49 -6.90
C ALA A 186 -9.71 4.14 -7.53
N SER A 187 -8.71 3.33 -7.89
CA SER A 187 -7.44 3.82 -8.44
C SER A 187 -7.58 4.65 -9.71
N TRP A 188 -8.68 4.51 -10.46
CA TRP A 188 -9.00 5.24 -11.69
C TRP A 188 -10.39 5.88 -11.65
N GLY A 189 -10.96 6.09 -10.45
CA GLY A 189 -12.40 6.37 -10.28
C GLY A 189 -12.82 7.83 -10.31
N SER A 190 -11.99 8.80 -10.06
CA SER A 190 -12.47 10.16 -9.76
C SER A 190 -12.27 11.21 -10.85
N ASN A 191 -11.56 10.91 -11.95
CA ASN A 191 -11.21 11.90 -12.96
C ASN A 191 -11.51 11.49 -14.42
N CYS A 192 -12.25 10.43 -14.64
CA CYS A 192 -12.81 10.19 -15.99
C CYS A 192 -13.97 11.16 -16.22
N ASN A 193 -13.66 12.40 -16.58
CA ASN A 193 -14.58 13.26 -17.33
C ASN A 193 -14.75 12.64 -18.74
N CYS A 194 -15.41 11.50 -18.82
CA CYS A 194 -15.74 10.84 -20.11
C CYS A 194 -16.93 11.51 -20.81
N ASP A 195 -17.47 12.60 -20.22
CA ASP A 195 -18.58 13.38 -20.78
C ASP A 195 -18.10 14.76 -21.24
N LYS A 196 -17.11 14.78 -22.20
CA LYS A 196 -16.88 15.96 -23.04
C LYS A 196 -16.49 15.54 -24.44
#